data_6b8a3fe4e45e8a29d3e5d31cdb83c819
#
_entry.id   6b8a3fe4e45e8a29d3e5d31cdb83c819
#
_cell.length_a   1.000
_cell.length_b   1.000
_cell.length_c   1.000
_cell.angle_alpha   90.00
_cell.angle_beta   90.00
_cell.angle_gamma   90.00
#
_symmetry.space_group_name_H-M   'P 1'
#
loop_
_entity.id
_entity.type
_entity.pdbx_description
1 polymer ?
#
loop_
_entity_poly.entity_id
_entity_poly.type
_entity_poly.pdbx_seq_one_letter_code
_entity_poly.pdbx_strand_id
1 'polypeptide(L)'
;MKHRVLIPTLLMSAICTTAAFALDKTHASRQSAQAPVQQSAVVEGADNFYRSDQVTMQKVTFRNQYNMQVAGNLFIPKDLDLNAKNPAIIVGHPMGAVKEQSANLYAQKLAKQGFITLSLDLSFWGESEGQPRNVVSPDIYAEDFSAAVDFLGTRPFVDRERIGALGICGSGSFVISAAKIDPRMKAIATVSMYDMGAASRNGLRHSTTLEQRKQAIAEAAEQRYAEFTGGETQYTSGTVHELNENSTAIEREFYDFYRTPRGEYTPQGSSPQLTTHPTLTSNIKFMNFYPFDDIETISPRPMLFITGDNAHSREFSEDAYKRAAEPKELYIVPNAGHVDLYDRVNLIPWDKLASFFNQHLSR
;
A
#
# COMPACT_ATOMS: atom_id res chain seq x y z
N MET A 1 19.97 -38.02 46.91
CA MET A 1 18.78 -37.20 47.30
C MET A 1 18.51 -36.22 46.19
N LYS A 2 17.44 -36.46 45.41
CA LYS A 2 17.05 -35.64 44.24
C LYS A 2 15.98 -34.66 44.71
N HIS A 3 16.26 -33.37 44.68
CA HIS A 3 15.25 -32.34 44.82
C HIS A 3 14.77 -31.89 43.42
N ARG A 4 13.53 -32.27 43.11
CA ARG A 4 12.77 -31.71 41.97
C ARG A 4 12.17 -30.38 42.41
N VAL A 5 12.49 -29.29 41.73
CA VAL A 5 11.79 -28.05 41.85
C VAL A 5 10.69 -28.07 40.80
N LEU A 6 9.44 -28.01 41.24
CA LEU A 6 8.24 -27.85 40.44
C LEU A 6 8.05 -26.35 40.15
N ILE A 7 8.03 -25.98 38.87
CA ILE A 7 7.60 -24.67 38.40
C ILE A 7 6.11 -24.76 38.09
N PRO A 8 5.26 -23.90 38.64
CA PRO A 8 3.84 -23.90 38.30
C PRO A 8 3.61 -23.25 36.95
N THR A 9 3.04 -24.02 36.03
CA THR A 9 2.54 -23.56 34.73
C THR A 9 1.24 -22.79 34.98
N LEU A 10 1.24 -21.50 34.71
CA LEU A 10 0.01 -20.69 34.67
C LEU A 10 -0.70 -20.97 33.35
N LEU A 11 -1.71 -21.82 33.37
CA LEU A 11 -2.67 -21.95 32.26
C LEU A 11 -3.59 -20.74 32.27
N MET A 12 -3.54 -19.93 31.25
CA MET A 12 -4.58 -18.97 30.92
C MET A 12 -5.69 -19.72 30.18
N SER A 13 -6.77 -20.03 30.85
CA SER A 13 -7.93 -20.75 30.32
C SER A 13 -8.72 -19.86 29.35
N ALA A 14 -8.74 -20.26 28.08
CA ALA A 14 -9.78 -19.84 27.17
C ALA A 14 -11.11 -20.47 27.61
N ILE A 15 -12.08 -19.64 27.95
CA ILE A 15 -13.44 -20.07 28.28
C ILE A 15 -14.14 -20.44 26.97
N CYS A 16 -14.11 -21.73 26.63
CA CYS A 16 -15.05 -22.34 25.68
C CYS A 16 -16.28 -22.80 26.49
N THR A 17 -17.36 -22.06 26.39
CA THR A 17 -18.67 -22.52 26.84
C THR A 17 -19.24 -23.53 25.85
N THR A 18 -19.10 -24.81 26.15
CA THR A 18 -19.85 -25.88 25.49
C THR A 18 -21.28 -25.92 26.03
N ALA A 19 -22.24 -25.45 25.24
CA ALA A 19 -23.64 -25.71 25.48
C ALA A 19 -23.99 -27.09 24.91
N ALA A 20 -24.39 -28.02 25.78
CA ALA A 20 -24.92 -29.31 25.41
C ALA A 20 -26.32 -29.11 24.83
N PHE A 21 -26.55 -29.55 23.57
CA PHE A 21 -27.87 -29.60 22.95
C PHE A 21 -28.50 -30.99 23.20
N ALA A 22 -29.62 -30.99 23.93
CA ALA A 22 -30.54 -32.10 23.94
C ALA A 22 -31.32 -32.09 22.61
N LEU A 23 -31.40 -33.26 21.94
CA LEU A 23 -32.26 -33.44 20.78
C LEU A 23 -33.74 -33.43 21.20
N ASP A 24 -34.49 -32.49 20.70
CA ASP A 24 -35.95 -32.63 20.61
C ASP A 24 -36.34 -32.48 19.13
N LYS A 25 -37.05 -33.52 18.61
CA LYS A 25 -37.52 -33.61 17.26
C LYS A 25 -38.91 -32.99 17.18
N THR A 26 -39.04 -31.77 16.69
CA THR A 26 -40.31 -31.31 16.09
C THR A 26 -40.01 -30.52 14.80
N HIS A 27 -40.50 -31.04 13.69
CA HIS A 27 -40.50 -30.38 12.40
C HIS A 27 -41.31 -29.08 12.46
N ALA A 28 -40.63 -27.95 12.28
CA ALA A 28 -41.27 -26.74 11.81
C ALA A 28 -40.32 -26.05 10.83
N SER A 29 -40.68 -25.99 9.58
CA SER A 29 -40.03 -25.24 8.52
C SER A 29 -39.98 -23.74 8.89
N ARG A 30 -38.85 -23.25 9.37
CA ARG A 30 -38.54 -21.81 9.45
C ARG A 30 -37.75 -21.44 8.20
N GLN A 31 -38.37 -20.71 7.30
CA GLN A 31 -37.68 -19.91 6.32
C GLN A 31 -36.72 -18.99 7.08
N SER A 32 -35.44 -19.21 6.91
CA SER A 32 -34.42 -18.28 7.37
C SER A 32 -34.60 -16.98 6.56
N ALA A 33 -35.11 -15.95 7.21
CA ALA A 33 -35.03 -14.60 6.68
C ALA A 33 -33.54 -14.27 6.56
N GLN A 34 -33.05 -14.21 5.34
CA GLN A 34 -31.75 -13.61 5.04
C GLN A 34 -31.80 -12.17 5.55
N ALA A 35 -30.88 -11.85 6.47
CA ALA A 35 -30.65 -10.46 6.86
C ALA A 35 -30.39 -9.64 5.58
N PRO A 36 -30.95 -8.42 5.45
CA PRO A 36 -30.73 -7.61 4.26
C PRO A 36 -29.22 -7.37 4.15
N VAL A 37 -28.64 -7.77 3.01
CA VAL A 37 -27.31 -7.36 2.60
C VAL A 37 -27.37 -5.82 2.59
N GLN A 38 -26.68 -5.20 3.54
CA GLN A 38 -26.52 -3.74 3.57
C GLN A 38 -25.83 -3.37 2.26
N GLN A 39 -26.59 -2.83 1.30
CA GLN A 39 -26.00 -2.20 0.13
C GLN A 39 -25.06 -1.11 0.67
N SER A 40 -23.75 -1.27 0.41
CA SER A 40 -22.78 -0.24 0.70
C SER A 40 -23.25 1.04 0.02
N ALA A 41 -23.38 2.11 0.78
CA ALA A 41 -23.73 3.42 0.22
C ALA A 41 -22.69 3.75 -0.85
N VAL A 42 -23.15 4.12 -2.05
CA VAL A 42 -22.27 4.54 -3.14
C VAL A 42 -21.49 5.76 -2.64
N VAL A 43 -20.18 5.63 -2.48
CA VAL A 43 -19.32 6.74 -2.04
C VAL A 43 -19.19 7.72 -3.19
N GLU A 44 -19.61 8.97 -2.96
CA GLU A 44 -19.58 10.00 -3.99
C GLU A 44 -18.16 10.23 -4.54
N GLY A 45 -18.03 10.17 -5.85
CA GLY A 45 -16.77 10.37 -6.55
C GLY A 45 -15.81 9.18 -6.52
N ALA A 46 -16.18 8.05 -5.89
CA ALA A 46 -15.37 6.84 -5.91
C ALA A 46 -15.35 6.23 -7.33
N ASP A 47 -14.15 6.04 -7.88
CA ASP A 47 -13.97 5.50 -9.24
C ASP A 47 -12.59 4.80 -9.38
N ASN A 48 -12.31 3.85 -8.48
CA ASN A 48 -11.05 3.12 -8.49
C ASN A 48 -10.74 2.45 -9.84
N PHE A 49 -11.77 1.93 -10.51
CA PHE A 49 -11.62 1.20 -11.76
C PHE A 49 -11.84 2.08 -13.01
N TYR A 50 -11.60 3.38 -12.85
CA TYR A 50 -11.66 4.35 -13.95
C TYR A 50 -10.90 3.86 -15.17
N ARG A 51 -11.51 4.05 -16.34
CA ARG A 51 -10.89 3.78 -17.64
C ARG A 51 -11.10 4.97 -18.56
N SER A 52 -10.06 5.29 -19.32
CA SER A 52 -10.08 6.33 -20.34
C SER A 52 -9.94 5.74 -21.74
N ASP A 53 -10.77 6.20 -22.65
CA ASP A 53 -10.64 5.91 -24.08
C ASP A 53 -9.50 6.69 -24.77
N GLN A 54 -8.96 7.70 -24.10
CA GLN A 54 -7.84 8.53 -24.57
C GLN A 54 -6.45 7.94 -24.23
N VAL A 55 -6.42 6.85 -23.47
CA VAL A 55 -5.20 6.23 -22.97
C VAL A 55 -5.16 4.76 -23.37
N THR A 56 -4.04 4.29 -23.87
CA THR A 56 -3.78 2.86 -24.06
C THR A 56 -3.11 2.30 -22.82
N MET A 57 -3.50 1.09 -22.41
CA MET A 57 -2.85 0.35 -21.35
C MET A 57 -2.18 -0.90 -21.94
N GLN A 58 -0.94 -1.13 -21.56
CA GLN A 58 -0.17 -2.29 -21.94
C GLN A 58 0.40 -2.97 -20.67
N LYS A 59 0.13 -4.25 -20.48
CA LYS A 59 0.82 -5.04 -19.45
C LYS A 59 2.29 -5.17 -19.81
N VAL A 60 3.14 -4.93 -18.84
CA VAL A 60 4.61 -5.02 -18.99
C VAL A 60 5.21 -5.78 -17.83
N THR A 61 6.39 -6.35 -18.06
CA THR A 61 7.21 -6.93 -17.01
C THR A 61 8.66 -6.51 -17.21
N PHE A 62 9.37 -6.35 -16.10
CA PHE A 62 10.80 -6.03 -16.08
C PHE A 62 11.45 -6.69 -14.86
N ARG A 63 12.77 -6.75 -14.82
CA ARG A 63 13.48 -7.38 -13.70
C ARG A 63 14.13 -6.32 -12.84
N ASN A 64 14.03 -6.52 -11.51
CA ASN A 64 14.82 -5.78 -10.55
C ASN A 64 16.24 -6.41 -10.41
N GLN A 65 17.13 -5.76 -9.64
CA GLN A 65 18.51 -6.25 -9.47
C GLN A 65 18.60 -7.60 -8.74
N TYR A 66 17.54 -8.03 -8.08
CA TYR A 66 17.44 -9.38 -7.48
C TYR A 66 16.95 -10.43 -8.49
N ASN A 67 16.87 -10.05 -9.77
CA ASN A 67 16.36 -10.88 -10.85
C ASN A 67 14.91 -11.32 -10.69
N MET A 68 14.14 -10.65 -9.82
CA MET A 68 12.70 -10.87 -9.67
C MET A 68 11.94 -10.13 -10.76
N GLN A 69 10.94 -10.77 -11.35
CA GLN A 69 10.07 -10.14 -12.31
C GLN A 69 9.07 -9.23 -11.60
N VAL A 70 9.07 -7.96 -11.96
CA VAL A 70 8.11 -6.94 -11.53
C VAL A 70 7.06 -6.77 -12.63
N ALA A 71 5.78 -6.85 -12.28
CA ALA A 71 4.67 -6.64 -13.21
C ALA A 71 4.16 -5.21 -13.10
N GLY A 72 3.82 -4.62 -14.23
CA GLY A 72 3.27 -3.27 -14.30
C GLY A 72 2.25 -3.10 -15.42
N ASN A 73 1.55 -1.98 -15.38
CA ASN A 73 0.72 -1.48 -16.46
C ASN A 73 1.29 -0.15 -16.96
N LEU A 74 1.70 -0.14 -18.22
CA LEU A 74 2.19 1.05 -18.91
C LEU A 74 1.00 1.74 -19.58
N PHE A 75 0.80 3.02 -19.26
CA PHE A 75 -0.26 3.84 -19.84
C PHE A 75 0.36 4.92 -20.72
N ILE A 76 -0.13 5.02 -21.95
CA ILE A 76 0.36 5.94 -22.97
C ILE A 76 -0.82 6.72 -23.54
N PRO A 77 -0.80 8.07 -23.52
CA PRO A 77 -1.79 8.88 -24.24
C PRO A 77 -1.83 8.51 -25.73
N LYS A 78 -3.02 8.38 -26.31
CA LYS A 78 -3.18 7.97 -27.71
C LYS A 78 -2.66 8.99 -28.72
N ASP A 79 -2.66 10.26 -28.35
CA ASP A 79 -2.22 11.40 -29.15
C ASP A 79 -0.74 11.79 -28.94
N LEU A 80 -0.02 11.01 -28.09
CA LEU A 80 1.37 11.30 -27.78
C LEU A 80 2.29 10.96 -28.95
N ASP A 81 3.19 11.88 -29.31
CA ASP A 81 4.24 11.61 -30.29
C ASP A 81 5.32 10.69 -29.69
N LEU A 82 5.30 9.43 -30.10
CA LEU A 82 6.26 8.41 -29.65
C LEU A 82 7.63 8.50 -30.37
N ASN A 83 7.79 9.38 -31.36
CA ASN A 83 9.09 9.71 -31.95
C ASN A 83 9.83 10.78 -31.11
N ALA A 84 9.08 11.51 -30.28
CA ALA A 84 9.65 12.45 -29.33
C ALA A 84 10.04 11.76 -28.02
N LYS A 85 10.88 12.42 -27.23
CA LYS A 85 11.20 12.04 -25.85
C LYS A 85 10.21 12.67 -24.88
N ASN A 86 9.48 11.86 -24.12
CA ASN A 86 8.37 12.27 -23.28
C ASN A 86 8.67 12.08 -21.78
N PRO A 87 8.08 12.90 -20.89
CA PRO A 87 8.19 12.69 -19.46
C PRO A 87 7.41 11.45 -19.02
N ALA A 88 7.89 10.80 -17.97
CA ALA A 88 7.23 9.61 -17.42
C ALA A 88 7.07 9.67 -15.90
N ILE A 89 6.05 9.00 -15.36
CA ILE A 89 5.76 8.94 -13.92
C ILE A 89 5.52 7.48 -13.50
N ILE A 90 6.24 7.05 -12.48
CA ILE A 90 6.03 5.75 -11.82
C ILE A 90 5.01 5.94 -10.70
N VAL A 91 4.05 5.03 -10.58
CA VAL A 91 2.99 5.09 -9.56
C VAL A 91 2.98 3.81 -8.74
N GLY A 92 3.25 3.92 -7.44
CA GLY A 92 3.20 2.82 -6.47
C GLY A 92 1.86 2.77 -5.71
N HIS A 93 1.36 1.55 -5.50
CA HIS A 93 0.09 1.27 -4.82
C HIS A 93 0.21 1.32 -3.28
N PRO A 94 -0.92 1.41 -2.53
CA PRO A 94 -0.93 1.28 -1.08
C PRO A 94 -0.33 -0.04 -0.60
N MET A 95 0.25 -0.07 0.60
CA MET A 95 0.77 -1.32 1.17
C MET A 95 -0.34 -2.37 1.34
N GLY A 96 -0.06 -3.58 0.89
CA GLY A 96 -1.03 -4.68 0.90
C GLY A 96 -2.04 -4.67 -0.25
N ALA A 97 -2.08 -3.60 -1.03
CA ALA A 97 -2.84 -3.50 -2.28
C ALA A 97 -2.05 -4.10 -3.46
N VAL A 98 -2.59 -3.91 -4.64
CA VAL A 98 -1.97 -4.22 -5.93
C VAL A 98 -2.19 -3.05 -6.89
N LYS A 99 -1.52 -3.04 -8.05
CA LYS A 99 -1.58 -1.94 -9.02
C LYS A 99 -2.98 -1.58 -9.50
N GLU A 100 -3.93 -2.53 -9.48
CA GLU A 100 -5.33 -2.31 -9.81
C GLU A 100 -6.09 -1.47 -8.77
N GLN A 101 -5.52 -1.33 -7.58
CA GLN A 101 -6.12 -0.60 -6.47
C GLN A 101 -5.42 0.74 -6.29
N SER A 102 -6.12 1.83 -6.60
CA SER A 102 -5.63 3.21 -6.57
C SER A 102 -4.56 3.54 -7.64
N ALA A 103 -3.47 2.76 -7.75
CA ALA A 103 -2.34 3.10 -8.61
C ALA A 103 -2.71 3.21 -10.10
N ASN A 104 -3.52 2.30 -10.64
CA ASN A 104 -3.99 2.37 -12.03
C ASN A 104 -4.84 3.62 -12.29
N LEU A 105 -5.68 4.02 -11.32
CA LEU A 105 -6.47 5.25 -11.44
C LEU A 105 -5.56 6.47 -11.58
N TYR A 106 -4.57 6.61 -10.68
CA TYR A 106 -3.62 7.71 -10.73
C TYR A 106 -2.81 7.70 -12.03
N ALA A 107 -2.32 6.53 -12.44
CA ALA A 107 -1.59 6.37 -13.69
C ALA A 107 -2.41 6.81 -14.91
N GLN A 108 -3.68 6.39 -15.00
CA GLN A 108 -4.55 6.79 -16.11
C GLN A 108 -4.88 8.28 -16.09
N LYS A 109 -5.17 8.86 -14.94
CA LYS A 109 -5.47 10.29 -14.79
C LYS A 109 -4.27 11.16 -15.17
N LEU A 110 -3.06 10.78 -14.76
CA LEU A 110 -1.83 11.48 -15.14
C LEU A 110 -1.49 11.25 -16.63
N ALA A 111 -1.75 10.06 -17.17
CA ALA A 111 -1.58 9.82 -18.59
C ALA A 111 -2.49 10.72 -19.46
N LYS A 112 -3.73 10.96 -19.03
CA LYS A 112 -4.61 11.96 -19.67
C LYS A 112 -4.05 13.38 -19.66
N GLN A 113 -3.10 13.68 -18.78
CA GLN A 113 -2.42 14.99 -18.73
C GLN A 113 -1.16 15.04 -19.60
N GLY A 114 -0.89 13.99 -20.40
CA GLY A 114 0.21 13.94 -21.35
C GLY A 114 1.46 13.22 -20.87
N PHE A 115 1.43 12.57 -19.70
CA PHE A 115 2.57 11.78 -19.21
C PHE A 115 2.49 10.33 -19.69
N ILE A 116 3.65 9.71 -19.92
CA ILE A 116 3.74 8.25 -19.91
C ILE A 116 3.72 7.82 -18.45
N THR A 117 2.86 6.86 -18.07
CA THR A 117 2.82 6.44 -16.68
C THR A 117 2.94 4.93 -16.55
N LEU A 118 3.53 4.48 -15.45
CA LEU A 118 3.73 3.07 -15.13
C LEU A 118 3.25 2.82 -13.71
N SER A 119 2.16 2.08 -13.55
CA SER A 119 1.81 1.48 -12.25
C SER A 119 2.48 0.12 -12.12
N LEU A 120 2.96 -0.24 -10.93
CA LEU A 120 3.62 -1.53 -10.70
C LEU A 120 3.02 -2.25 -9.50
N ASP A 121 3.08 -3.58 -9.52
CA ASP A 121 2.96 -4.41 -8.32
C ASP A 121 4.33 -4.48 -7.64
N LEU A 122 4.39 -4.18 -6.36
CA LEU A 122 5.60 -4.41 -5.57
C LEU A 122 5.91 -5.91 -5.52
N SER A 123 7.20 -6.27 -5.49
CA SER A 123 7.65 -7.66 -5.35
C SER A 123 6.91 -8.36 -4.21
N PHE A 124 6.58 -9.63 -4.38
CA PHE A 124 5.75 -10.49 -3.52
C PHE A 124 4.24 -10.22 -3.55
N TRP A 125 3.78 -9.18 -4.25
CA TRP A 125 2.37 -8.79 -4.36
C TRP A 125 1.87 -8.85 -5.81
N GLY A 126 0.56 -9.00 -5.98
CA GLY A 126 -0.08 -8.97 -7.29
C GLY A 126 0.50 -9.99 -8.26
N GLU A 127 0.81 -9.51 -9.47
CA GLU A 127 1.41 -10.32 -10.54
C GLU A 127 2.95 -10.31 -10.52
N SER A 128 3.59 -9.57 -9.61
CA SER A 128 5.05 -9.57 -9.42
C SER A 128 5.53 -10.84 -8.74
N GLU A 129 6.75 -11.26 -9.08
CA GLU A 129 7.39 -12.45 -8.47
C GLU A 129 7.72 -12.25 -6.99
N GLY A 130 8.08 -13.33 -6.35
CA GLY A 130 8.54 -13.43 -4.97
C GLY A 130 7.76 -14.47 -4.16
N GLN A 131 8.51 -15.26 -3.38
CA GLN A 131 7.96 -16.29 -2.50
C GLN A 131 8.60 -16.18 -1.10
N PRO A 132 7.82 -16.50 -0.05
CA PRO A 132 6.37 -16.70 -0.08
C PRO A 132 5.63 -15.43 -0.51
N ARG A 133 4.36 -15.57 -0.90
CA ARG A 133 3.55 -14.38 -1.28
C ARG A 133 3.29 -13.49 -0.08
N ASN A 134 3.03 -12.21 -0.35
CA ASN A 134 2.71 -11.18 0.63
C ASN A 134 3.84 -10.91 1.65
N VAL A 135 5.08 -11.16 1.28
CA VAL A 135 6.25 -10.82 2.11
C VAL A 135 6.44 -9.31 2.15
N VAL A 136 6.79 -8.79 3.31
CA VAL A 136 7.26 -7.43 3.50
C VAL A 136 8.77 -7.37 3.31
N SER A 137 9.22 -6.54 2.38
CA SER A 137 10.64 -6.24 2.18
C SER A 137 10.82 -4.79 1.67
N PRO A 138 10.91 -3.81 2.58
CA PRO A 138 10.98 -2.39 2.19
C PRO A 138 12.15 -2.05 1.28
N ASP A 139 13.26 -2.75 1.43
CA ASP A 139 14.45 -2.62 0.59
C ASP A 139 14.17 -3.05 -0.86
N ILE A 140 13.53 -4.21 -1.04
CA ILE A 140 13.14 -4.69 -2.37
C ILE A 140 12.05 -3.79 -2.98
N TYR A 141 11.14 -3.23 -2.17
CA TYR A 141 10.14 -2.30 -2.67
C TYR A 141 10.76 -0.99 -3.19
N ALA A 142 11.78 -0.47 -2.50
CA ALA A 142 12.56 0.67 -2.99
C ALA A 142 13.27 0.32 -4.30
N GLU A 143 13.85 -0.89 -4.39
CA GLU A 143 14.48 -1.39 -5.61
C GLU A 143 13.48 -1.54 -6.77
N ASP A 144 12.24 -1.97 -6.53
CA ASP A 144 11.22 -2.07 -7.58
C ASP A 144 10.93 -0.71 -8.24
N PHE A 145 11.00 0.39 -7.49
CA PHE A 145 10.93 1.74 -8.06
C PHE A 145 12.16 2.06 -8.94
N SER A 146 13.36 1.70 -8.52
CA SER A 146 14.57 1.88 -9.32
C SER A 146 14.54 1.02 -10.59
N ALA A 147 14.07 -0.22 -10.50
CA ALA A 147 13.86 -1.08 -11.66
C ALA A 147 12.82 -0.52 -12.65
N ALA A 148 11.78 0.15 -12.13
CA ALA A 148 10.82 0.87 -12.98
C ALA A 148 11.47 2.06 -13.70
N VAL A 149 12.41 2.77 -13.05
CA VAL A 149 13.23 3.80 -13.72
C VAL A 149 14.08 3.19 -14.82
N ASP A 150 14.73 2.04 -14.57
CA ASP A 150 15.52 1.31 -15.58
C ASP A 150 14.66 0.97 -16.80
N PHE A 151 13.48 0.39 -16.54
CA PHE A 151 12.53 0.03 -17.58
C PHE A 151 12.12 1.24 -18.42
N LEU A 152 11.64 2.30 -17.79
CA LEU A 152 11.17 3.51 -18.48
C LEU A 152 12.32 4.22 -19.19
N GLY A 153 13.46 4.42 -18.54
CA GLY A 153 14.61 5.13 -19.08
C GLY A 153 15.26 4.47 -20.30
N THR A 154 14.96 3.18 -20.55
CA THR A 154 15.39 2.44 -21.74
C THR A 154 14.37 2.46 -22.87
N ARG A 155 13.19 3.04 -22.68
CA ARG A 155 12.19 3.15 -23.76
C ARG A 155 12.58 4.26 -24.73
N PRO A 156 12.48 4.03 -26.05
CA PRO A 156 12.90 5.02 -27.05
C PRO A 156 12.10 6.32 -26.98
N PHE A 157 10.88 6.27 -26.48
CA PHE A 157 9.94 7.39 -26.38
C PHE A 157 9.93 8.07 -25.00
N VAL A 158 10.75 7.64 -24.05
CA VAL A 158 10.87 8.25 -22.71
C VAL A 158 12.13 9.09 -22.60
N ASP A 159 12.02 10.28 -22.03
CA ASP A 159 13.16 11.10 -21.62
C ASP A 159 13.60 10.68 -20.22
N ARG A 160 14.72 9.99 -20.12
CA ARG A 160 15.24 9.51 -18.83
C ARG A 160 15.65 10.61 -17.84
N GLU A 161 15.83 11.85 -18.35
CA GLU A 161 16.07 13.02 -17.49
C GLU A 161 14.76 13.65 -16.98
N ARG A 162 13.61 13.09 -17.35
CA ARG A 162 12.27 13.57 -16.97
C ARG A 162 11.38 12.44 -16.43
N ILE A 163 11.91 11.67 -15.49
CA ILE A 163 11.15 10.61 -14.80
C ILE A 163 10.80 11.07 -13.40
N GLY A 164 9.51 11.10 -13.09
CA GLY A 164 8.97 11.34 -11.76
C GLY A 164 8.46 10.06 -11.11
N ALA A 165 8.18 10.13 -9.82
CA ALA A 165 7.61 9.02 -9.08
C ALA A 165 6.54 9.51 -8.08
N LEU A 166 5.49 8.72 -7.92
CA LEU A 166 4.37 8.97 -7.02
C LEU A 166 4.11 7.72 -6.19
N GLY A 167 4.07 7.88 -4.86
CA GLY A 167 3.74 6.81 -3.93
C GLY A 167 2.44 7.08 -3.18
N ILE A 168 1.52 6.12 -3.19
CA ILE A 168 0.24 6.20 -2.48
C ILE A 168 0.34 5.37 -1.20
N CYS A 169 -0.08 5.91 -0.06
CA CYS A 169 -0.05 5.25 1.24
C CYS A 169 1.35 4.70 1.59
N GLY A 170 1.51 3.39 1.78
CA GLY A 170 2.80 2.76 2.07
C GLY A 170 3.87 3.03 1.01
N SER A 171 3.47 3.06 -0.28
CA SER A 171 4.41 3.40 -1.36
C SER A 171 4.97 4.82 -1.26
N GLY A 172 4.35 5.72 -0.51
CA GLY A 172 4.93 7.02 -0.19
C GLY A 172 6.27 6.88 0.53
N SER A 173 6.36 6.01 1.53
CA SER A 173 7.62 5.74 2.23
C SER A 173 8.63 4.96 1.38
N PHE A 174 8.17 4.08 0.50
CA PHE A 174 9.05 3.30 -0.38
C PHE A 174 9.67 4.17 -1.48
N VAL A 175 8.89 5.06 -2.10
CA VAL A 175 9.41 5.98 -3.12
C VAL A 175 10.39 6.99 -2.53
N ILE A 176 10.17 7.47 -1.30
CA ILE A 176 11.13 8.32 -0.58
C ILE A 176 12.43 7.54 -0.34
N SER A 177 12.34 6.30 0.15
CA SER A 177 13.51 5.45 0.37
C SER A 177 14.29 5.21 -0.93
N ALA A 178 13.61 4.93 -2.03
CA ALA A 178 14.22 4.80 -3.36
C ALA A 178 14.88 6.12 -3.82
N ALA A 179 14.18 7.23 -3.69
CA ALA A 179 14.67 8.53 -4.15
C ALA A 179 15.94 9.01 -3.43
N LYS A 180 16.14 8.61 -2.17
CA LYS A 180 17.39 8.95 -1.44
C LYS A 180 18.65 8.38 -2.11
N ILE A 181 18.51 7.24 -2.78
CA ILE A 181 19.65 6.53 -3.40
C ILE A 181 19.57 6.45 -4.93
N ASP A 182 18.47 6.90 -5.53
CA ASP A 182 18.31 6.95 -6.99
C ASP A 182 18.00 8.38 -7.48
N PRO A 183 19.02 9.14 -7.93
CA PRO A 183 18.85 10.52 -8.37
C PRO A 183 18.16 10.64 -9.73
N ARG A 184 17.85 9.55 -10.41
CA ARG A 184 17.14 9.54 -11.69
C ARG A 184 15.65 9.84 -11.55
N MET A 185 15.08 9.70 -10.35
CA MET A 185 13.75 10.23 -10.02
C MET A 185 13.85 11.73 -9.80
N LYS A 186 13.35 12.52 -10.75
CA LYS A 186 13.58 13.99 -10.82
C LYS A 186 12.54 14.79 -10.02
N ALA A 187 11.36 14.25 -9.79
CA ALA A 187 10.29 14.85 -9.01
C ALA A 187 9.54 13.74 -8.25
N ILE A 188 9.28 13.95 -6.97
CA ILE A 188 8.71 12.94 -6.09
C ILE A 188 7.41 13.49 -5.48
N ALA A 189 6.31 12.75 -5.62
CA ALA A 189 5.04 13.06 -4.97
C ALA A 189 4.59 11.91 -4.07
N THR A 190 3.92 12.23 -2.98
CA THR A 190 3.26 11.25 -2.10
C THR A 190 1.81 11.65 -1.86
N VAL A 191 0.92 10.68 -1.76
CA VAL A 191 -0.51 10.90 -1.47
C VAL A 191 -0.94 9.99 -0.33
N SER A 192 -1.61 10.56 0.68
CA SER A 192 -2.05 9.83 1.88
C SER A 192 -0.96 8.92 2.44
N MET A 193 0.27 9.41 2.52
CA MET A 193 1.44 8.61 2.83
C MET A 193 1.39 8.02 4.25
N TYR A 194 1.94 6.81 4.39
CA TYR A 194 2.35 6.22 5.66
C TYR A 194 3.87 6.15 5.76
N ASP A 195 4.42 6.55 6.90
CA ASP A 195 5.71 5.99 7.33
C ASP A 195 5.46 4.58 7.86
N MET A 196 5.69 3.58 6.99
CA MET A 196 5.44 2.18 7.35
C MET A 196 6.31 1.73 8.52
N GLY A 197 7.49 2.31 8.67
CA GLY A 197 8.38 2.02 9.79
C GLY A 197 7.88 2.60 11.11
N ALA A 198 7.59 3.89 11.14
CA ALA A 198 7.08 4.56 12.34
C ALA A 198 5.72 3.97 12.77
N ALA A 199 4.81 3.72 11.83
CA ALA A 199 3.52 3.09 12.10
C ALA A 199 3.67 1.71 12.74
N SER A 200 4.60 0.87 12.23
CA SER A 200 4.87 -0.45 12.81
C SER A 200 5.55 -0.40 14.17
N ARG A 201 6.43 0.58 14.40
CA ARG A 201 7.13 0.73 15.68
C ARG A 201 6.26 1.34 16.76
N ASN A 202 5.52 2.37 16.41
CA ASN A 202 4.93 3.29 17.38
C ASN A 202 3.39 3.30 17.31
N GLY A 203 2.78 2.72 16.28
CA GLY A 203 1.36 2.94 15.99
C GLY A 203 1.08 4.39 15.56
N LEU A 204 -0.19 4.66 15.24
CA LEU A 204 -0.65 6.02 14.97
C LEU A 204 -0.60 6.85 16.27
N ARG A 205 -0.09 8.06 16.19
CA ARG A 205 0.04 8.99 17.33
C ARG A 205 0.74 8.36 18.53
N HIS A 206 1.72 7.50 18.28
CA HIS A 206 2.48 6.78 19.31
C HIS A 206 1.61 5.92 20.24
N SER A 207 0.57 5.26 19.71
CA SER A 207 -0.35 4.42 20.46
C SER A 207 0.22 3.05 20.88
N THR A 208 1.34 2.61 20.30
CA THR A 208 1.97 1.31 20.60
C THR A 208 3.07 1.48 21.65
N THR A 209 2.99 0.71 22.75
CA THR A 209 4.02 0.72 23.77
C THR A 209 5.25 -0.10 23.37
N LEU A 210 6.38 0.13 24.06
CA LEU A 210 7.59 -0.66 23.85
C LEU A 210 7.39 -2.14 24.13
N GLU A 211 6.59 -2.48 25.16
CA GLU A 211 6.26 -3.84 25.53
C GLU A 211 5.45 -4.55 24.44
N GLN A 212 4.42 -3.90 23.92
CA GLN A 212 3.62 -4.42 22.78
C GLN A 212 4.50 -4.66 21.54
N ARG A 213 5.42 -3.72 21.25
CA ARG A 213 6.39 -3.89 20.16
C ARG A 213 7.32 -5.08 20.38
N LYS A 214 7.88 -5.25 21.58
CA LYS A 214 8.72 -6.40 21.94
C LYS A 214 7.97 -7.72 21.84
N GLN A 215 6.71 -7.74 22.28
CA GLN A 215 5.84 -8.91 22.19
C GLN A 215 5.61 -9.31 20.73
N ALA A 216 5.26 -8.38 19.85
CA ALA A 216 5.08 -8.64 18.42
C ALA A 216 6.35 -9.21 17.76
N ILE A 217 7.53 -8.70 18.16
CA ILE A 217 8.82 -9.23 17.68
C ILE A 217 9.04 -10.67 18.17
N ALA A 218 8.74 -10.96 19.44
CA ALA A 218 8.88 -12.29 20.01
C ALA A 218 7.93 -13.30 19.34
N GLU A 219 6.67 -12.94 19.12
CA GLU A 219 5.69 -13.78 18.43
C GLU A 219 6.14 -14.12 17.00
N ALA A 220 6.64 -13.14 16.26
CA ALA A 220 7.17 -13.37 14.92
C ALA A 220 8.43 -14.26 14.95
N ALA A 221 9.27 -14.15 15.98
CA ALA A 221 10.45 -15.00 16.14
C ALA A 221 10.06 -16.47 16.43
N GLU A 222 9.06 -16.72 17.27
CA GLU A 222 8.53 -18.07 17.51
C GLU A 222 7.88 -18.65 16.25
N GLN A 223 7.11 -17.87 15.51
CA GLN A 223 6.51 -18.30 14.25
C GLN A 223 7.58 -18.71 13.22
N ARG A 224 8.76 -18.07 13.21
CA ARG A 224 9.88 -18.48 12.34
C ARG A 224 10.35 -19.89 12.64
N TYR A 225 10.41 -20.32 13.91
CA TYR A 225 10.73 -21.70 14.25
C TYR A 225 9.67 -22.68 13.73
N ALA A 226 8.38 -22.34 13.87
CA ALA A 226 7.30 -23.15 13.33
C ALA A 226 7.41 -23.30 11.80
N GLU A 227 7.57 -22.21 11.07
CA GLU A 227 7.71 -22.24 9.61
C GLU A 227 8.98 -22.98 9.16
N PHE A 228 10.12 -22.80 9.86
CA PHE A 228 11.37 -23.45 9.54
C PHE A 228 11.29 -24.99 9.70
N THR A 229 10.46 -25.46 10.61
CA THR A 229 10.23 -26.90 10.83
C THR A 229 9.07 -27.47 10.00
N GLY A 230 8.58 -26.73 9.02
CA GLY A 230 7.55 -27.18 8.08
C GLY A 230 6.12 -26.84 8.48
N GLY A 231 5.92 -25.96 9.48
CA GLY A 231 4.62 -25.41 9.83
C GLY A 231 4.10 -24.43 8.78
N GLU A 232 2.82 -24.12 8.86
CA GLU A 232 2.14 -23.22 7.92
C GLU A 232 2.58 -21.76 8.12
N THR A 233 2.67 -21.02 7.00
CA THR A 233 2.87 -19.58 7.02
C THR A 233 1.66 -18.88 7.66
N GLN A 234 1.93 -18.06 8.66
CA GLN A 234 0.92 -17.21 9.28
C GLN A 234 0.91 -15.82 8.66
N TYR A 235 -0.28 -15.24 8.56
CA TYR A 235 -0.49 -13.89 8.04
C TYR A 235 -0.94 -12.98 9.18
N THR A 236 -0.46 -11.75 9.16
CA THR A 236 -0.86 -10.75 10.14
C THR A 236 -2.10 -9.99 9.69
N SER A 237 -2.57 -9.10 10.55
CA SER A 237 -3.72 -8.26 10.25
C SER A 237 -3.48 -7.37 9.03
N GLY A 238 -4.36 -7.54 8.05
CA GLY A 238 -4.57 -6.57 6.99
C GLY A 238 -5.92 -5.89 7.20
N THR A 239 -6.66 -5.67 6.11
CA THR A 239 -8.04 -5.21 6.22
C THR A 239 -8.92 -6.33 6.77
N VAL A 240 -9.72 -6.05 7.79
CA VAL A 240 -10.68 -6.99 8.37
C VAL A 240 -11.65 -7.52 7.31
N HIS A 241 -12.10 -8.78 7.46
CA HIS A 241 -13.04 -9.39 6.53
C HIS A 241 -14.49 -9.09 6.87
N GLU A 242 -14.77 -8.75 8.12
CA GLU A 242 -16.10 -8.44 8.62
C GLU A 242 -16.03 -7.25 9.57
N LEU A 243 -17.05 -6.42 9.53
CA LEU A 243 -17.23 -5.33 10.48
C LEU A 243 -18.16 -5.79 11.61
N ASN A 244 -17.89 -5.31 12.82
CA ASN A 244 -18.75 -5.51 13.99
C ASN A 244 -18.93 -4.17 14.73
N GLU A 245 -19.64 -4.19 15.85
CA GLU A 245 -19.91 -3.00 16.67
C GLU A 245 -18.65 -2.32 17.23
N ASN A 246 -17.59 -3.12 17.48
CA ASN A 246 -16.31 -2.64 18.00
C ASN A 246 -15.31 -2.21 16.92
N SER A 247 -15.65 -2.36 15.62
CA SER A 247 -14.78 -1.96 14.53
C SER A 247 -14.51 -0.45 14.59
N THR A 248 -13.23 -0.11 14.54
CA THR A 248 -12.76 1.28 14.56
C THR A 248 -13.14 2.03 13.28
N ALA A 249 -13.11 3.35 13.33
CA ALA A 249 -13.34 4.18 12.14
C ALA A 249 -12.32 3.86 11.02
N ILE A 250 -11.06 3.57 11.39
CA ILE A 250 -10.00 3.21 10.43
C ILE A 250 -10.28 1.85 9.79
N GLU A 251 -10.68 0.83 10.56
CA GLU A 251 -11.05 -0.46 10.01
C GLU A 251 -12.23 -0.36 9.06
N ARG A 252 -13.25 0.48 9.39
CA ARG A 252 -14.38 0.74 8.51
C ARG A 252 -13.97 1.44 7.22
N GLU A 253 -13.07 2.43 7.28
CA GLU A 253 -12.54 3.15 6.14
C GLU A 253 -11.80 2.21 5.17
N PHE A 254 -10.92 1.33 5.68
CA PHE A 254 -10.22 0.34 4.85
C PHE A 254 -11.15 -0.76 4.35
N TYR A 255 -12.09 -1.24 5.16
CA TYR A 255 -13.09 -2.23 4.75
C TYR A 255 -13.92 -1.71 3.56
N ASP A 256 -14.39 -0.47 3.64
CA ASP A 256 -15.20 0.14 2.61
C ASP A 256 -14.50 0.17 1.23
N PHE A 257 -13.18 0.34 1.22
CA PHE A 257 -12.41 0.26 -0.02
C PHE A 257 -12.06 -1.19 -0.41
N TYR A 258 -11.44 -1.96 0.50
CA TYR A 258 -10.84 -3.24 0.13
C TYR A 258 -11.80 -4.43 0.13
N ARG A 259 -12.99 -4.32 0.73
CA ARG A 259 -13.97 -5.41 0.90
C ARG A 259 -15.33 -5.10 0.28
N THR A 260 -15.42 -4.08 -0.55
CA THR A 260 -16.63 -3.70 -1.28
C THR A 260 -16.30 -3.49 -2.77
N PRO A 261 -17.30 -3.44 -3.67
CA PRO A 261 -17.08 -3.17 -5.09
C PRO A 261 -16.35 -1.84 -5.38
N ARG A 262 -16.16 -0.98 -4.38
CA ARG A 262 -15.41 0.29 -4.50
C ARG A 262 -13.97 0.06 -4.95
N GLY A 263 -13.27 -0.92 -4.36
CA GLY A 263 -11.86 -1.18 -4.68
C GLY A 263 -11.44 -2.64 -4.43
N GLU A 264 -12.40 -3.55 -4.15
CA GLU A 264 -12.10 -4.97 -3.99
C GLU A 264 -11.44 -5.54 -5.24
N TYR A 265 -10.32 -6.21 -5.06
CA TYR A 265 -9.61 -6.88 -6.14
C TYR A 265 -8.79 -8.05 -5.60
N THR A 266 -8.94 -9.22 -6.22
CA THR A 266 -8.14 -10.41 -5.90
C THR A 266 -7.26 -10.74 -7.10
N PRO A 267 -5.92 -10.65 -6.97
CA PRO A 267 -5.01 -11.02 -8.05
C PRO A 267 -5.13 -12.49 -8.44
N GLN A 268 -4.84 -12.80 -9.70
CA GLN A 268 -4.77 -14.17 -10.15
C GLN A 268 -3.76 -14.98 -9.31
N GLY A 269 -4.17 -16.15 -8.83
CA GLY A 269 -3.33 -17.02 -8.00
C GLY A 269 -3.33 -16.66 -6.50
N SER A 270 -4.08 -15.64 -6.09
CA SER A 270 -4.34 -15.32 -4.69
C SER A 270 -5.77 -15.73 -4.28
N SER A 271 -6.14 -15.47 -3.05
CA SER A 271 -7.52 -15.64 -2.55
C SER A 271 -7.98 -14.37 -1.85
N PRO A 272 -9.31 -14.10 -1.79
CA PRO A 272 -9.85 -12.94 -1.07
C PRO A 272 -9.39 -12.87 0.39
N GLN A 273 -9.18 -14.02 1.03
CA GLN A 273 -8.74 -14.12 2.43
C GLN A 273 -7.30 -13.63 2.65
N LEU A 274 -6.46 -13.67 1.60
CA LEU A 274 -5.06 -13.25 1.68
C LEU A 274 -4.82 -11.83 1.17
N THR A 275 -5.80 -11.21 0.50
CA THR A 275 -5.64 -9.83 0.02
C THR A 275 -5.43 -8.88 1.20
N THR A 276 -4.47 -7.99 1.11
CA THR A 276 -4.06 -7.02 2.13
C THR A 276 -3.29 -7.58 3.34
N HIS A 277 -3.14 -8.90 3.46
CA HIS A 277 -2.51 -9.54 4.62
C HIS A 277 -1.04 -9.89 4.33
N PRO A 278 -0.05 -9.22 4.95
CA PRO A 278 1.34 -9.64 4.88
C PRO A 278 1.60 -10.87 5.76
N THR A 279 2.68 -11.60 5.44
CA THR A 279 3.13 -12.68 6.32
C THR A 279 3.56 -12.14 7.69
N LEU A 280 3.18 -12.82 8.76
CA LEU A 280 3.49 -12.40 10.14
C LEU A 280 4.99 -12.20 10.34
N THR A 281 5.80 -13.18 9.90
CA THR A 281 7.25 -13.20 10.10
C THR A 281 7.99 -12.10 9.32
N SER A 282 7.42 -11.61 8.21
CA SER A 282 8.04 -10.54 7.44
C SER A 282 7.55 -9.15 7.85
N ASN A 283 6.34 -9.03 8.37
CA ASN A 283 5.74 -7.73 8.69
C ASN A 283 6.57 -6.92 9.70
N ILE A 284 7.25 -7.60 10.63
CA ILE A 284 8.15 -6.94 11.59
C ILE A 284 9.36 -6.24 10.94
N LYS A 285 9.67 -6.53 9.68
CA LYS A 285 10.76 -5.84 8.95
C LYS A 285 10.49 -4.35 8.81
N PHE A 286 9.23 -3.93 8.81
CA PHE A 286 8.89 -2.51 8.88
C PHE A 286 9.44 -1.85 10.15
N MET A 287 9.57 -2.56 11.27
CA MET A 287 10.13 -1.97 12.49
C MET A 287 11.61 -1.56 12.36
N ASN A 288 12.31 -2.09 11.35
CA ASN A 288 13.68 -1.71 10.99
C ASN A 288 13.76 -0.83 9.73
N PHE A 289 12.67 -0.18 9.36
CA PHE A 289 12.58 0.70 8.21
C PHE A 289 12.41 2.15 8.67
N TYR A 290 13.30 3.04 8.22
CA TYR A 290 13.38 4.45 8.59
C TYR A 290 13.40 5.32 7.32
N PRO A 291 12.27 5.44 6.61
CA PRO A 291 12.25 6.08 5.29
C PRO A 291 12.59 7.56 5.33
N PHE A 292 12.31 8.25 6.44
CA PHE A 292 12.51 9.70 6.54
C PHE A 292 13.87 10.11 7.13
N ASP A 293 14.69 9.15 7.57
CA ASP A 293 16.07 9.45 7.91
C ASP A 293 16.82 9.83 6.63
N ASP A 294 17.57 10.93 6.68
CA ASP A 294 18.31 11.52 5.55
C ASP A 294 17.42 11.93 4.34
N ILE A 295 16.12 12.18 4.55
CA ILE A 295 15.19 12.63 3.48
C ILE A 295 15.64 13.94 2.83
N GLU A 296 16.36 14.80 3.56
CA GLU A 296 16.92 16.05 3.08
C GLU A 296 17.94 15.86 1.96
N THR A 297 18.53 14.67 1.83
CA THR A 297 19.49 14.34 0.75
C THR A 297 18.83 14.25 -0.62
N ILE A 298 17.49 14.18 -0.69
CA ILE A 298 16.75 14.23 -1.96
C ILE A 298 16.88 15.61 -2.62
N SER A 299 17.00 16.69 -1.83
CA SER A 299 17.24 18.04 -2.35
C SER A 299 18.47 18.05 -3.30
N PRO A 300 18.45 18.83 -4.40
CA PRO A 300 17.44 19.83 -4.79
C PRO A 300 16.27 19.30 -5.63
N ARG A 301 16.02 18.00 -5.63
CA ARG A 301 14.86 17.45 -6.36
C ARG A 301 13.57 17.76 -5.60
N PRO A 302 12.52 18.27 -6.29
CA PRO A 302 11.30 18.73 -5.66
C PRO A 302 10.48 17.57 -5.08
N MET A 303 9.87 17.82 -3.93
CA MET A 303 8.96 16.89 -3.27
C MET A 303 7.60 17.53 -3.00
N LEU A 304 6.51 16.81 -3.32
CA LEU A 304 5.13 17.18 -3.02
C LEU A 304 4.49 16.15 -2.09
N PHE A 305 4.02 16.60 -0.94
CA PHE A 305 3.30 15.77 0.03
C PHE A 305 1.82 16.15 0.02
N ILE A 306 0.93 15.21 -0.33
CA ILE A 306 -0.52 15.41 -0.35
C ILE A 306 -1.15 14.56 0.74
N THR A 307 -2.01 15.15 1.56
CA THR A 307 -2.77 14.45 2.58
C THR A 307 -4.13 15.09 2.79
N GLY A 308 -5.12 14.33 3.27
CA GLY A 308 -6.40 14.88 3.69
C GLY A 308 -6.32 15.56 5.06
N ASP A 309 -7.15 16.57 5.29
CA ASP A 309 -7.22 17.24 6.59
C ASP A 309 -7.76 16.33 7.70
N ASN A 310 -8.63 15.36 7.34
CA ASN A 310 -9.20 14.35 8.22
C ASN A 310 -8.47 12.98 8.15
N ALA A 311 -7.37 12.89 7.39
CA ALA A 311 -6.63 11.64 7.25
C ALA A 311 -5.97 11.23 8.57
N HIS A 312 -6.23 10.00 9.01
CA HIS A 312 -5.58 9.44 10.20
C HIS A 312 -4.06 9.30 10.05
N SER A 313 -3.55 9.28 8.79
CA SER A 313 -2.13 9.23 8.44
C SER A 313 -1.48 10.60 8.24
N ARG A 314 -2.20 11.70 8.43
CA ARG A 314 -1.73 13.07 8.15
C ARG A 314 -0.39 13.37 8.82
N GLU A 315 -0.18 12.88 10.04
CA GLU A 315 1.06 13.06 10.81
C GLU A 315 2.33 12.66 10.03
N PHE A 316 2.26 11.62 9.20
CA PHE A 316 3.41 11.15 8.43
C PHE A 316 3.80 12.09 7.29
N SER A 317 2.81 12.67 6.60
CA SER A 317 3.06 13.68 5.57
C SER A 317 3.64 14.96 6.17
N GLU A 318 3.14 15.38 7.33
CA GLU A 318 3.64 16.54 8.06
C GLU A 318 5.08 16.32 8.59
N ASP A 319 5.40 15.12 9.11
CA ASP A 319 6.75 14.78 9.57
C ASP A 319 7.75 14.74 8.40
N ALA A 320 7.40 14.06 7.30
CA ALA A 320 8.23 14.04 6.11
C ALA A 320 8.49 15.44 5.54
N TYR A 321 7.44 16.27 5.43
CA TYR A 321 7.57 17.66 4.99
C TYR A 321 8.50 18.46 5.90
N LYS A 322 8.38 18.29 7.22
CA LYS A 322 9.23 18.98 8.19
C LYS A 322 10.70 18.62 8.03
N ARG A 323 11.02 17.36 7.77
CA ARG A 323 12.40 16.84 7.64
C ARG A 323 12.99 17.10 6.26
N ALA A 324 12.20 17.04 5.19
CA ALA A 324 12.69 17.26 3.83
C ALA A 324 13.30 18.67 3.69
N ALA A 325 14.32 18.79 2.82
CA ALA A 325 14.88 20.07 2.41
C ALA A 325 14.13 20.64 1.19
N GLU A 326 14.39 21.92 0.87
CA GLU A 326 13.79 22.59 -0.29
C GLU A 326 14.35 22.05 -1.62
N PRO A 327 13.55 22.09 -2.70
CA PRO A 327 12.16 22.54 -2.79
C PRO A 327 11.16 21.47 -2.35
N LYS A 328 10.22 21.86 -1.52
CA LYS A 328 9.18 20.96 -0.99
C LYS A 328 7.85 21.69 -0.84
N GLU A 329 6.77 20.93 -0.93
CA GLU A 329 5.42 21.44 -0.75
C GLU A 329 4.55 20.46 0.02
N LEU A 330 3.73 20.97 0.95
CA LEU A 330 2.66 20.22 1.61
C LEU A 330 1.31 20.74 1.14
N TYR A 331 0.49 19.85 0.59
CA TYR A 331 -0.86 20.17 0.14
C TYR A 331 -1.90 19.39 0.96
N ILE A 332 -2.74 20.10 1.69
CA ILE A 332 -3.78 19.50 2.54
C ILE A 332 -5.12 19.61 1.81
N VAL A 333 -5.73 18.46 1.52
CA VAL A 333 -7.03 18.38 0.83
C VAL A 333 -8.14 18.53 1.87
N PRO A 334 -9.01 19.54 1.74
CA PRO A 334 -10.12 19.74 2.67
C PRO A 334 -11.14 18.60 2.59
N ASN A 335 -11.69 18.22 3.74
CA ASN A 335 -12.75 17.21 3.91
C ASN A 335 -12.38 15.82 3.38
N ALA A 336 -11.11 15.49 3.27
CA ALA A 336 -10.64 14.21 2.83
C ALA A 336 -10.05 13.37 3.97
N GLY A 337 -10.49 12.12 4.09
CA GLY A 337 -9.86 11.07 4.89
C GLY A 337 -8.68 10.44 4.15
N HIS A 338 -8.10 9.40 4.75
CA HIS A 338 -6.95 8.69 4.18
C HIS A 338 -7.33 7.97 2.87
N VAL A 339 -8.37 7.16 2.92
CA VAL A 339 -8.81 6.32 1.79
C VAL A 339 -9.63 7.12 0.76
N ASP A 340 -10.13 8.29 1.12
CA ASP A 340 -10.77 9.19 0.16
C ASP A 340 -9.83 9.56 -0.99
N LEU A 341 -8.55 9.72 -0.70
CA LEU A 341 -7.54 10.01 -1.72
C LEU A 341 -7.02 8.77 -2.47
N TYR A 342 -7.62 7.59 -2.26
CA TYR A 342 -7.32 6.42 -3.09
C TYR A 342 -8.09 6.47 -4.41
N ASP A 343 -9.36 6.89 -4.40
CA ASP A 343 -10.25 6.73 -5.55
C ASP A 343 -11.35 7.80 -5.70
N ARG A 344 -11.56 8.68 -4.72
CA ARG A 344 -12.56 9.75 -4.86
C ARG A 344 -12.03 10.85 -5.79
N VAL A 345 -12.33 10.70 -7.08
CA VAL A 345 -11.80 11.54 -8.16
C VAL A 345 -12.19 13.01 -8.03
N ASN A 346 -13.24 13.33 -7.28
CA ASN A 346 -13.66 14.67 -6.97
C ASN A 346 -12.88 15.34 -5.82
N LEU A 347 -12.15 14.57 -5.02
CA LEU A 347 -11.32 15.06 -3.91
C LEU A 347 -9.83 15.05 -4.25
N ILE A 348 -9.38 14.08 -5.04
CA ILE A 348 -7.97 13.99 -5.45
C ILE A 348 -7.59 15.24 -6.24
N PRO A 349 -6.53 15.96 -5.84
CA PRO A 349 -6.16 17.24 -6.45
C PRO A 349 -5.36 17.04 -7.75
N TRP A 350 -6.04 16.58 -8.81
CA TRP A 350 -5.43 16.25 -10.11
C TRP A 350 -4.64 17.41 -10.74
N ASP A 351 -5.19 18.62 -10.67
CA ASP A 351 -4.53 19.80 -11.23
C ASP A 351 -3.24 20.14 -10.47
N LYS A 352 -3.23 19.92 -9.15
CA LYS A 352 -2.02 20.09 -8.34
C LYS A 352 -0.93 19.10 -8.71
N LEU A 353 -1.28 17.82 -8.83
CA LEU A 353 -0.36 16.77 -9.27
C LEU A 353 0.18 17.04 -10.68
N ALA A 354 -0.71 17.34 -11.63
CA ALA A 354 -0.32 17.64 -13.01
C ALA A 354 0.57 18.87 -13.08
N SER A 355 0.23 19.96 -12.38
CA SER A 355 1.06 21.17 -12.33
C SER A 355 2.43 20.90 -11.74
N PHE A 356 2.53 20.13 -10.65
CA PHE A 356 3.79 19.77 -10.02
C PHE A 356 4.70 19.02 -11.01
N PHE A 357 4.21 17.94 -11.61
CA PHE A 357 5.01 17.18 -12.55
C PHE A 357 5.31 17.94 -13.84
N ASN A 358 4.37 18.72 -14.38
CA ASN A 358 4.64 19.58 -15.54
C ASN A 358 5.73 20.61 -15.25
N GLN A 359 5.71 21.25 -14.08
CA GLN A 359 6.72 22.24 -13.69
C GLN A 359 8.12 21.62 -13.55
N HIS A 360 8.21 20.43 -12.98
CA HIS A 360 9.49 19.84 -12.59
C HIS A 360 10.01 18.77 -13.56
N LEU A 361 9.19 18.31 -14.49
CA LEU A 361 9.58 17.43 -15.59
C LEU A 361 9.51 18.14 -16.97
N SER A 362 9.39 19.48 -16.99
CA SER A 362 9.56 20.26 -18.22
C SER A 362 11.03 20.25 -18.67
N ARG A 363 11.24 20.57 -19.95
CA ARG A 363 12.59 20.73 -20.54
C ARG A 363 13.26 22.01 -20.05
#